data_6e492427d1e4656cd07e75700420f9c5
#
_entry.id   6e492427d1e4656cd07e75700420f9c5
#
_cell.length_a   1.000
_cell.length_b   1.000
_cell.length_c   1.000
_cell.angle_alpha   90.00
_cell.angle_beta   90.00
_cell.angle_gamma   90.00
#
_symmetry.space_group_name_H-M   'P 1'
#
loop_
_entity.id
_entity.type
_entity.pdbx_description
1 polymer ?
#
loop_
_entity_poly.entity_id
_entity_poly.type
_entity_poly.pdbx_seq_one_letter_code
_entity_poly.pdbx_strand_id
1 'polypeptide(L)'
;MRLEQLQAFLAIAQTGSFQQAARTSGVTQSTISRQIQALEADLGIELFHRTNHAKLTLGGECLLPRARKICQEWQTATEELADLIAGKQPELCIAAIHSLCGSYLPPVLQKFCHDYPDVQLRVTSLGSDRALKVLKDGLVDLAIVMNNRFLTTGREMVVEVLYDEPIEILTAANHPLAQYELVPWSELIRYPQVVFKDGYGMQRLIQDRFERMEATLQAALEVNTLDAFRGVVRQGELIALLPQSALVEARLDPTLAIRSLASNNTSGLADGSSLTRRVVMVTTQDRLQIPPIKHFWQLVRENIPLQIQDLRNWHNRIYATGTSEGAMQSRKVPNN
;
A
#
# COMPACT_ATOMS: atom_id res chain seq x y z
N MET A 1 -19.14 28.96 21.85
CA MET A 1 -18.31 28.12 22.75
C MET A 1 -16.88 28.05 22.22
N ARG A 2 -15.85 28.27 23.07
CA ARG A 2 -14.41 28.23 22.75
C ARG A 2 -13.67 27.30 23.70
N LEU A 3 -12.51 26.81 23.29
CA LEU A 3 -11.72 25.87 24.10
C LEU A 3 -11.28 26.47 25.43
N GLU A 4 -10.85 27.72 25.44
CA GLU A 4 -10.42 28.43 26.64
C GLU A 4 -11.53 28.53 27.69
N GLN A 5 -12.80 28.60 27.25
CA GLN A 5 -13.96 28.63 28.13
C GLN A 5 -14.15 27.25 28.83
N LEU A 6 -13.94 26.14 28.08
CA LEU A 6 -13.99 24.79 28.67
C LEU A 6 -12.80 24.54 29.62
N GLN A 7 -11.62 25.04 29.28
CA GLN A 7 -10.44 24.95 30.15
C GLN A 7 -10.66 25.74 31.46
N ALA A 8 -11.22 26.97 31.37
CA ALA A 8 -11.58 27.74 32.57
C ALA A 8 -12.63 27.02 33.40
N PHE A 9 -13.66 26.43 32.79
CA PHE A 9 -14.65 25.62 33.50
C PHE A 9 -14.01 24.44 34.23
N LEU A 10 -13.13 23.68 33.59
CA LEU A 10 -12.43 22.56 34.19
C LEU A 10 -11.52 23.00 35.35
N ALA A 11 -10.78 24.09 35.21
CA ALA A 11 -9.92 24.63 36.23
C ALA A 11 -10.71 25.04 37.52
N ILE A 12 -11.89 25.65 37.36
CA ILE A 12 -12.76 26.00 38.47
C ILE A 12 -13.36 24.73 39.11
N ALA A 13 -13.84 23.79 38.28
CA ALA A 13 -14.40 22.54 38.80
C ALA A 13 -13.38 21.70 39.57
N GLN A 14 -12.10 21.79 39.21
CA GLN A 14 -11.00 21.10 39.88
C GLN A 14 -10.56 21.79 41.16
N THR A 15 -10.49 23.11 41.17
CA THR A 15 -9.98 23.91 42.31
C THR A 15 -11.06 24.33 43.30
N GLY A 16 -12.32 24.32 42.91
CA GLY A 16 -13.45 24.81 43.71
C GLY A 16 -13.45 26.33 43.89
N SER A 17 -12.58 27.09 43.19
CA SER A 17 -12.37 28.52 43.39
C SER A 17 -11.99 29.25 42.08
N PHE A 18 -12.70 30.30 41.77
CA PHE A 18 -12.38 31.21 40.63
C PHE A 18 -10.98 31.83 40.77
N GLN A 19 -10.59 32.19 42.03
CA GLN A 19 -9.29 32.80 42.28
C GLN A 19 -8.15 31.80 42.09
N GLN A 20 -8.34 30.58 42.56
CA GLN A 20 -7.35 29.50 42.44
C GLN A 20 -7.23 29.07 40.98
N ALA A 21 -8.35 28.91 40.29
CA ALA A 21 -8.37 28.59 38.83
C ALA A 21 -7.63 29.64 38.00
N ALA A 22 -7.82 30.91 38.31
CA ALA A 22 -7.09 31.99 37.67
C ALA A 22 -5.57 31.90 37.85
N ARG A 23 -5.12 31.61 39.10
CA ARG A 23 -3.69 31.42 39.40
C ARG A 23 -3.09 30.23 38.63
N THR A 24 -3.77 29.08 38.62
CA THR A 24 -3.28 27.88 37.95
C THR A 24 -3.28 28.03 36.41
N SER A 25 -4.20 28.81 35.89
CA SER A 25 -4.27 29.09 34.41
C SER A 25 -3.42 30.28 33.99
N GLY A 26 -2.70 30.96 34.88
CA GLY A 26 -1.84 32.09 34.54
C GLY A 26 -2.59 33.36 34.03
N VAL A 27 -3.87 33.49 34.42
CA VAL A 27 -4.74 34.62 33.97
C VAL A 27 -5.35 35.31 35.15
N THR A 28 -6.05 36.44 34.91
CA THR A 28 -6.74 37.15 36.00
C THR A 28 -8.08 36.52 36.34
N GLN A 29 -8.55 36.70 37.56
CA GLN A 29 -9.86 36.20 37.99
C GLN A 29 -11.00 36.80 37.13
N SER A 30 -10.87 38.04 36.72
CA SER A 30 -11.86 38.71 35.83
C SER A 30 -11.92 38.03 34.44
N THR A 31 -10.79 37.49 33.95
CA THR A 31 -10.74 36.74 32.68
C THR A 31 -11.49 35.40 32.83
N ILE A 32 -11.19 34.65 33.88
CA ILE A 32 -11.88 33.35 34.16
C ILE A 32 -13.40 33.61 34.32
N SER A 33 -13.80 34.65 35.08
CA SER A 33 -15.22 34.98 35.27
C SER A 33 -15.92 35.28 33.97
N ARG A 34 -15.29 36.08 33.09
CA ARG A 34 -15.83 36.39 31.76
C ARG A 34 -15.95 35.18 30.87
N GLN A 35 -14.96 34.28 30.89
CA GLN A 35 -15.00 33.03 30.10
C GLN A 35 -16.18 32.14 30.54
N ILE A 36 -16.43 32.04 31.85
CA ILE A 36 -17.57 31.25 32.38
C ILE A 36 -18.89 31.93 32.02
N GLN A 37 -19.03 33.24 32.24
CA GLN A 37 -20.25 33.94 31.89
C GLN A 37 -20.60 33.80 30.38
N ALA A 38 -19.58 33.90 29.52
CA ALA A 38 -19.76 33.68 28.09
C ALA A 38 -20.15 32.22 27.77
N LEU A 39 -19.56 31.22 28.44
CA LEU A 39 -19.91 29.81 28.29
C LEU A 39 -21.36 29.54 28.73
N GLU A 40 -21.75 30.08 29.90
CA GLU A 40 -23.12 29.95 30.44
C GLU A 40 -24.15 30.63 29.54
N ALA A 41 -23.78 31.79 28.96
CA ALA A 41 -24.63 32.49 27.98
C ALA A 41 -24.78 31.71 26.67
N ASP A 42 -23.68 31.10 26.16
CA ASP A 42 -23.71 30.25 24.95
C ASP A 42 -24.58 28.99 25.17
N LEU A 43 -24.56 28.42 26.36
CA LEU A 43 -25.29 27.20 26.71
C LEU A 43 -26.71 27.46 27.24
N GLY A 44 -27.02 28.68 27.64
CA GLY A 44 -28.31 29.08 28.23
C GLY A 44 -28.58 28.50 29.61
N ILE A 45 -27.54 28.07 30.32
CA ILE A 45 -27.66 27.46 31.66
C ILE A 45 -26.47 27.83 32.54
N GLU A 46 -26.72 28.07 33.85
CA GLU A 46 -25.67 28.28 34.82
C GLU A 46 -24.91 26.98 35.11
N LEU A 47 -23.57 27.02 35.20
CA LEU A 47 -22.70 25.88 35.41
C LEU A 47 -22.21 25.83 36.87
N PHE A 48 -22.16 26.99 37.53
CA PHE A 48 -21.75 27.11 38.95
C PHE A 48 -22.81 27.83 39.78
N HIS A 49 -22.98 27.37 41.02
CA HIS A 49 -23.76 28.12 42.02
C HIS A 49 -23.02 29.41 42.40
N ARG A 50 -23.72 30.54 42.46
CA ARG A 50 -23.17 31.85 42.88
C ARG A 50 -23.03 31.94 44.40
N THR A 51 -22.21 31.06 44.96
CA THR A 51 -21.92 31.04 46.42
C THR A 51 -20.45 31.29 46.65
N ASN A 52 -20.01 31.38 47.92
CA ASN A 52 -18.60 31.60 48.28
C ASN A 52 -17.63 30.50 47.78
N HIS A 53 -18.15 29.33 47.46
CA HIS A 53 -17.42 28.23 46.80
C HIS A 53 -18.04 27.91 45.45
N ALA A 54 -17.19 27.68 44.47
CA ALA A 54 -17.63 27.32 43.11
C ALA A 54 -18.10 25.85 43.07
N LYS A 55 -19.35 25.60 43.49
CA LYS A 55 -20.00 24.29 43.35
C LYS A 55 -20.71 24.19 42.03
N LEU A 56 -20.57 23.04 41.37
CA LEU A 56 -21.27 22.76 40.11
C LEU A 56 -22.78 22.75 40.32
N THR A 57 -23.52 23.26 39.36
CA THR A 57 -24.94 23.02 39.18
C THR A 57 -25.16 21.68 38.51
N LEU A 58 -26.40 21.24 38.33
CA LEU A 58 -26.74 20.06 37.56
C LEU A 58 -26.25 20.20 36.07
N GLY A 59 -26.31 21.42 35.51
CA GLY A 59 -25.74 21.71 34.21
C GLY A 59 -24.21 21.54 34.17
N GLY A 60 -23.54 22.02 35.20
CA GLY A 60 -22.08 21.84 35.38
C GLY A 60 -21.67 20.37 35.52
N GLU A 61 -22.42 19.60 36.33
CA GLU A 61 -22.15 18.15 36.48
C GLU A 61 -22.34 17.39 35.16
N CYS A 62 -23.37 17.74 34.36
CA CYS A 62 -23.61 17.16 33.04
C CYS A 62 -22.51 17.50 32.05
N LEU A 63 -22.02 18.75 32.06
CA LEU A 63 -20.97 19.22 31.16
C LEU A 63 -19.58 18.67 31.49
N LEU A 64 -19.27 18.45 32.79
CA LEU A 64 -17.94 18.11 33.29
C LEU A 64 -17.27 16.93 32.55
N PRO A 65 -17.90 15.75 32.38
CA PRO A 65 -17.28 14.63 31.69
C PRO A 65 -17.05 14.92 30.20
N ARG A 66 -17.92 15.71 29.58
CA ARG A 66 -17.81 16.09 28.18
C ARG A 66 -16.70 17.11 27.96
N ALA A 67 -16.62 18.12 28.81
CA ALA A 67 -15.57 19.15 28.77
C ALA A 67 -14.18 18.50 28.95
N ARG A 68 -14.03 17.55 29.87
CA ARG A 68 -12.78 16.78 30.06
C ARG A 68 -12.39 16.05 28.77
N LYS A 69 -13.33 15.34 28.16
CA LYS A 69 -13.06 14.59 26.93
C LYS A 69 -12.66 15.50 25.78
N ILE A 70 -13.36 16.62 25.58
CA ILE A 70 -13.04 17.57 24.51
C ILE A 70 -11.64 18.17 24.69
N CYS A 71 -11.30 18.60 25.91
CA CYS A 71 -9.97 19.18 26.17
C CYS A 71 -8.85 18.14 26.06
N GLN A 72 -9.10 16.90 26.46
CA GLN A 72 -8.13 15.81 26.32
C GLN A 72 -7.90 15.47 24.85
N GLU A 73 -8.95 15.30 24.04
CA GLU A 73 -8.82 15.04 22.59
C GLU A 73 -8.07 16.17 21.87
N TRP A 74 -8.33 17.43 22.25
CA TRP A 74 -7.60 18.55 21.72
C TRP A 74 -6.11 18.53 22.06
N GLN A 75 -5.79 18.19 23.31
CA GLN A 75 -4.40 18.07 23.76
C GLN A 75 -3.69 16.95 23.00
N THR A 76 -4.31 15.78 22.89
CA THR A 76 -3.78 14.65 22.10
C THR A 76 -3.52 15.05 20.66
N ALA A 77 -4.49 15.70 20.01
CA ALA A 77 -4.31 16.15 18.63
C ALA A 77 -3.16 17.18 18.46
N THR A 78 -2.97 18.07 19.43
CA THR A 78 -1.85 19.05 19.39
C THR A 78 -0.49 18.39 19.65
N GLU A 79 -0.43 17.40 20.51
CA GLU A 79 0.78 16.60 20.75
C GLU A 79 1.14 15.76 19.51
N GLU A 80 0.18 15.09 18.90
CA GLU A 80 0.37 14.35 17.65
C GLU A 80 0.87 15.24 16.50
N LEU A 81 0.33 16.46 16.36
CA LEU A 81 0.79 17.44 15.38
C LEU A 81 2.21 17.93 15.66
N ALA A 82 2.55 18.13 16.93
CA ALA A 82 3.90 18.53 17.34
C ALA A 82 4.91 17.43 17.04
N ASP A 83 4.57 16.16 17.31
CA ASP A 83 5.39 15.00 17.00
C ASP A 83 5.55 14.82 15.48
N LEU A 84 4.50 15.04 14.70
CA LEU A 84 4.56 15.03 13.24
C LEU A 84 5.55 16.08 12.70
N ILE A 85 5.47 17.33 13.22
CA ILE A 85 6.38 18.42 12.85
C ILE A 85 7.83 18.10 13.28
N ALA A 86 8.02 17.47 14.43
CA ALA A 86 9.33 17.02 14.91
C ALA A 86 9.87 15.79 14.16
N GLY A 87 9.11 15.23 13.20
CA GLY A 87 9.47 14.02 12.47
C GLY A 87 9.39 12.74 13.31
N LYS A 88 8.75 12.81 14.49
CA LYS A 88 8.50 11.67 15.37
C LYS A 88 7.17 11.01 15.01
N GLN A 89 7.05 10.53 13.78
CA GLN A 89 5.88 9.76 13.40
C GLN A 89 5.96 8.37 14.05
N PRO A 90 4.99 7.98 14.90
CA PRO A 90 5.06 6.70 15.61
C PRO A 90 4.87 5.50 14.69
N GLU A 91 4.17 5.70 13.58
CA GLU A 91 3.85 4.63 12.62
C GLU A 91 4.02 5.12 11.18
N LEU A 92 4.51 4.22 10.30
CA LEU A 92 4.48 4.38 8.85
C LEU A 92 3.65 3.24 8.24
N CYS A 93 2.51 3.59 7.65
CA CYS A 93 1.57 2.63 7.08
C CYS A 93 1.71 2.58 5.55
N ILE A 94 1.99 1.39 5.00
CA ILE A 94 2.22 1.19 3.58
C ILE A 94 1.25 0.14 3.04
N ALA A 95 0.65 0.41 1.89
CA ALA A 95 -0.06 -0.58 1.09
C ALA A 95 0.77 -0.96 -0.13
N ALA A 96 1.00 -2.24 -0.37
CA ALA A 96 1.75 -2.70 -1.53
C ALA A 96 1.09 -3.93 -2.18
N ILE A 97 1.30 -4.10 -3.49
CA ILE A 97 0.84 -5.28 -4.22
C ILE A 97 1.61 -6.52 -3.78
N HIS A 98 0.94 -7.67 -3.76
CA HIS A 98 1.44 -8.95 -3.23
C HIS A 98 2.83 -9.34 -3.76
N SER A 99 3.05 -9.20 -5.07
CA SER A 99 4.30 -9.59 -5.71
C SER A 99 5.52 -8.82 -5.20
N LEU A 100 5.34 -7.59 -4.71
CA LEU A 100 6.43 -6.79 -4.15
C LEU A 100 6.72 -7.12 -2.70
N CYS A 101 5.68 -7.42 -1.92
CA CYS A 101 5.83 -7.71 -0.50
C CYS A 101 6.75 -8.92 -0.23
N GLY A 102 6.71 -9.94 -1.11
CA GLY A 102 7.53 -11.13 -0.96
C GLY A 102 8.91 -11.06 -1.60
N SER A 103 9.11 -10.19 -2.61
CA SER A 103 10.32 -10.24 -3.45
C SER A 103 11.23 -9.03 -3.30
N TYR A 104 10.71 -7.82 -3.51
CA TYR A 104 11.55 -6.62 -3.64
C TYR A 104 11.52 -5.68 -2.44
N LEU A 105 10.42 -5.69 -1.67
CA LEU A 105 10.30 -4.85 -0.48
C LEU A 105 11.14 -5.29 0.73
N PRO A 106 11.35 -6.59 1.01
CA PRO A 106 12.01 -6.99 2.25
C PRO A 106 13.35 -6.32 2.54
N PRO A 107 14.29 -6.17 1.58
CA PRO A 107 15.54 -5.45 1.83
C PRO A 107 15.33 -3.97 2.15
N VAL A 108 14.35 -3.33 1.51
CA VAL A 108 14.00 -1.92 1.75
C VAL A 108 13.40 -1.75 3.15
N LEU A 109 12.49 -2.67 3.54
CA LEU A 109 11.87 -2.68 4.87
C LEU A 109 12.92 -2.82 5.97
N GLN A 110 13.87 -3.77 5.81
CA GLN A 110 14.94 -3.99 6.76
C GLN A 110 15.82 -2.74 6.93
N LYS A 111 16.19 -2.11 5.81
CA LYS A 111 17.00 -0.87 5.83
C LYS A 111 16.26 0.25 6.51
N PHE A 112 14.97 0.44 6.22
CA PHE A 112 14.14 1.45 6.88
C PHE A 112 14.05 1.22 8.39
N CYS A 113 13.78 0.00 8.85
CA CYS A 113 13.73 -0.32 10.28
C CYS A 113 15.06 -0.08 10.99
N HIS A 114 16.18 -0.23 10.28
CA HIS A 114 17.51 0.12 10.82
C HIS A 114 17.69 1.63 10.96
N ASP A 115 17.27 2.40 9.94
CA ASP A 115 17.45 3.85 9.89
C ASP A 115 16.45 4.60 10.79
N TYR A 116 15.27 4.01 11.06
CA TYR A 116 14.19 4.57 11.89
C TYR A 116 13.68 3.53 12.90
N PRO A 117 14.47 3.18 13.93
CA PRO A 117 14.13 2.11 14.88
C PRO A 117 12.91 2.43 15.76
N ASP A 118 12.61 3.71 15.95
CA ASP A 118 11.49 4.18 16.77
C ASP A 118 10.17 4.31 15.99
N VAL A 119 10.19 4.09 14.67
CA VAL A 119 9.01 4.15 13.81
C VAL A 119 8.46 2.75 13.58
N GLN A 120 7.23 2.50 13.98
CA GLN A 120 6.56 1.23 13.68
C GLN A 120 6.16 1.17 12.20
N LEU A 121 6.82 0.31 11.44
CA LEU A 121 6.50 0.10 10.03
C LEU A 121 5.39 -0.93 9.88
N ARG A 122 4.27 -0.56 9.24
CA ARG A 122 3.14 -1.44 8.94
C ARG A 122 2.98 -1.59 7.43
N VAL A 123 3.09 -2.82 6.94
CA VAL A 123 2.94 -3.14 5.52
C VAL A 123 1.73 -4.03 5.32
N THR A 124 0.79 -3.56 4.50
CA THR A 124 -0.42 -4.32 4.15
C THR A 124 -0.40 -4.68 2.68
N SER A 125 -0.53 -5.97 2.39
CA SER A 125 -0.61 -6.47 1.01
C SER A 125 -2.04 -6.35 0.49
N LEU A 126 -2.24 -5.56 -0.57
CA LEU A 126 -3.55 -5.26 -1.16
C LEU A 126 -3.50 -5.29 -2.70
N GLY A 127 -4.66 -5.51 -3.33
CA GLY A 127 -4.85 -5.21 -4.75
C GLY A 127 -4.78 -3.70 -5.00
N SER A 128 -4.36 -3.30 -6.21
CA SER A 128 -4.08 -1.88 -6.54
C SER A 128 -5.24 -0.93 -6.26
N ASP A 129 -6.48 -1.34 -6.55
CA ASP A 129 -7.65 -0.49 -6.36
C ASP A 129 -7.91 -0.22 -4.88
N ARG A 130 -7.81 -1.28 -4.06
CA ARG A 130 -8.02 -1.17 -2.63
C ARG A 130 -6.88 -0.38 -1.97
N ALA A 131 -5.64 -0.58 -2.42
CA ALA A 131 -4.48 0.18 -1.95
C ALA A 131 -4.64 1.69 -2.23
N LEU A 132 -5.08 2.05 -3.45
CA LEU A 132 -5.37 3.45 -3.79
C LEU A 132 -6.55 4.02 -3.00
N LYS A 133 -7.57 3.20 -2.72
CA LYS A 133 -8.70 3.64 -1.89
C LYS A 133 -8.26 3.95 -0.46
N VAL A 134 -7.55 3.02 0.22
CA VAL A 134 -7.10 3.26 1.60
C VAL A 134 -6.09 4.40 1.70
N LEU A 135 -5.30 4.68 0.63
CA LEU A 135 -4.45 5.86 0.57
C LEU A 135 -5.27 7.16 0.51
N LYS A 136 -6.32 7.21 -0.33
CA LYS A 136 -7.25 8.34 -0.41
C LYS A 136 -8.03 8.57 0.88
N ASP A 137 -8.41 7.49 1.55
CA ASP A 137 -9.13 7.51 2.83
C ASP A 137 -8.20 7.87 4.03
N GLY A 138 -6.90 8.08 3.78
CA GLY A 138 -5.93 8.46 4.81
C GLY A 138 -5.49 7.32 5.73
N LEU A 139 -5.84 6.07 5.41
CA LEU A 139 -5.54 4.89 6.24
C LEU A 139 -4.12 4.33 6.02
N VAL A 140 -3.44 4.75 4.98
CA VAL A 140 -2.02 4.47 4.71
C VAL A 140 -1.33 5.71 4.20
N ASP A 141 -0.02 5.81 4.41
CA ASP A 141 0.79 6.96 4.05
C ASP A 141 1.32 6.89 2.62
N LEU A 142 1.52 5.65 2.14
CA LEU A 142 2.12 5.39 0.83
C LEU A 142 1.53 4.12 0.23
N ALA A 143 1.35 4.10 -1.08
CA ALA A 143 0.91 2.92 -1.82
C ALA A 143 1.89 2.58 -2.95
N ILE A 144 2.22 1.28 -3.12
CA ILE A 144 2.96 0.76 -4.25
C ILE A 144 2.04 -0.16 -5.04
N VAL A 145 1.67 0.26 -6.24
CA VAL A 145 0.54 -0.32 -6.98
C VAL A 145 0.87 -0.48 -8.45
N MET A 146 0.07 -1.28 -9.15
CA MET A 146 0.04 -1.26 -10.59
C MET A 146 -0.65 0.03 -11.06
N ASN A 147 -0.02 0.74 -12.02
CA ASN A 147 -0.64 1.89 -12.67
C ASN A 147 -1.94 1.47 -13.36
N ASN A 148 -3.01 2.19 -13.09
CA ASN A 148 -4.32 1.92 -13.66
C ASN A 148 -5.15 3.20 -13.81
N ARG A 149 -6.31 3.11 -14.50
CA ARG A 149 -7.22 4.25 -14.75
C ARG A 149 -7.81 4.90 -13.49
N PHE A 150 -7.73 4.24 -12.34
CA PHE A 150 -8.21 4.81 -11.06
C PHE A 150 -7.15 5.64 -10.35
N LEU A 151 -5.93 5.65 -10.87
CA LEU A 151 -4.90 6.58 -10.45
C LEU A 151 -5.26 7.98 -10.96
N THR A 152 -6.21 8.62 -10.31
CA THR A 152 -6.54 10.02 -10.60
C THR A 152 -5.41 10.88 -10.03
N THR A 153 -4.66 11.50 -10.91
CA THR A 153 -3.67 12.52 -10.57
C THR A 153 -4.40 13.81 -10.15
N GLY A 154 -4.88 13.83 -8.90
CA GLY A 154 -5.26 15.09 -8.26
C GLY A 154 -4.00 15.95 -8.07
N ARG A 155 -4.14 17.30 -7.98
CA ARG A 155 -3.01 18.23 -7.76
C ARG A 155 -2.17 17.90 -6.52
N GLU A 156 -2.70 17.10 -5.60
CA GLU A 156 -2.08 16.74 -4.32
C GLU A 156 -1.33 15.40 -4.37
N MET A 157 -1.57 14.58 -5.40
CA MET A 157 -0.97 13.24 -5.50
C MET A 157 0.38 13.30 -6.21
N VAL A 158 1.37 12.66 -5.60
CA VAL A 158 2.70 12.42 -6.17
C VAL A 158 2.78 10.97 -6.64
N VAL A 159 3.12 10.78 -7.90
CA VAL A 159 3.23 9.47 -8.53
C VAL A 159 4.63 9.32 -9.10
N GLU A 160 5.34 8.27 -8.69
CA GLU A 160 6.65 7.90 -9.20
C GLU A 160 6.56 6.56 -9.95
N VAL A 161 7.04 6.51 -11.17
CA VAL A 161 7.15 5.24 -11.91
C VAL A 161 8.38 4.49 -11.41
N LEU A 162 8.18 3.28 -10.90
CA LEU A 162 9.28 2.45 -10.42
C LEU A 162 9.87 1.60 -11.54
N TYR A 163 9.01 0.86 -12.25
CA TYR A 163 9.43 -0.01 -13.34
C TYR A 163 8.26 -0.56 -14.15
N ASP A 164 8.59 -1.08 -15.33
CA ASP A 164 7.70 -1.92 -16.14
C ASP A 164 8.18 -3.36 -16.10
N GLU A 165 7.26 -4.33 -16.01
CA GLU A 165 7.59 -5.75 -16.02
C GLU A 165 6.67 -6.55 -16.94
N PRO A 166 7.20 -7.62 -17.59
CA PRO A 166 6.41 -8.49 -18.44
C PRO A 166 5.47 -9.37 -17.61
N ILE A 167 4.38 -9.77 -18.24
CA ILE A 167 3.47 -10.80 -17.77
C ILE A 167 3.87 -12.10 -18.49
N GLU A 168 4.10 -13.14 -17.69
CA GLU A 168 4.51 -14.46 -18.15
C GLU A 168 3.44 -15.50 -17.79
N ILE A 169 3.52 -16.65 -18.42
CA ILE A 169 2.59 -17.76 -18.22
C ILE A 169 3.19 -18.71 -17.19
N LEU A 170 2.43 -19.02 -16.14
CA LEU A 170 2.72 -20.08 -15.19
C LEU A 170 1.92 -21.33 -15.56
N THR A 171 2.60 -22.46 -15.71
CA THR A 171 2.01 -23.77 -16.00
C THR A 171 2.62 -24.85 -15.10
N ALA A 172 2.00 -26.03 -15.04
CA ALA A 172 2.70 -27.21 -14.55
C ALA A 172 3.83 -27.60 -15.53
N ALA A 173 4.89 -28.24 -15.03
CA ALA A 173 6.03 -28.63 -15.84
C ALA A 173 5.68 -29.66 -16.95
N ASN A 174 4.64 -30.46 -16.73
CA ASN A 174 4.12 -31.45 -17.69
C ASN A 174 2.98 -30.92 -18.56
N HIS A 175 2.58 -29.65 -18.42
CA HIS A 175 1.51 -29.06 -19.20
C HIS A 175 1.93 -28.89 -20.68
N PRO A 176 1.02 -29.07 -21.69
CA PRO A 176 1.37 -28.90 -23.10
C PRO A 176 2.03 -27.55 -23.44
N LEU A 177 1.62 -26.46 -22.80
CA LEU A 177 2.24 -25.14 -23.01
C LEU A 177 3.68 -25.06 -22.49
N ALA A 178 4.11 -25.95 -21.61
CA ALA A 178 5.48 -25.98 -21.12
C ALA A 178 6.52 -26.39 -22.18
N GLN A 179 6.07 -26.94 -23.31
CA GLN A 179 6.95 -27.31 -24.44
C GLN A 179 7.34 -26.12 -25.31
N TYR A 180 6.60 -25.01 -25.24
CA TYR A 180 6.89 -23.81 -26.01
C TYR A 180 7.93 -22.97 -25.30
N GLU A 181 8.85 -22.38 -26.04
CA GLU A 181 9.71 -21.31 -25.54
C GLU A 181 8.92 -19.99 -25.50
N LEU A 182 8.20 -19.70 -26.58
CA LEU A 182 7.27 -18.58 -26.72
C LEU A 182 5.88 -19.13 -27.02
N VAL A 183 4.93 -18.96 -26.14
CA VAL A 183 3.56 -19.45 -26.30
C VAL A 183 2.75 -18.55 -27.22
N PRO A 184 2.23 -19.08 -28.35
CA PRO A 184 1.30 -18.33 -29.18
C PRO A 184 -0.01 -18.05 -28.46
N TRP A 185 -0.61 -16.87 -28.71
CA TRP A 185 -1.92 -16.54 -28.16
C TRP A 185 -3.01 -17.53 -28.55
N SER A 186 -2.97 -18.07 -29.76
CA SER A 186 -3.89 -19.11 -30.26
C SER A 186 -3.86 -20.39 -29.42
N GLU A 187 -2.74 -20.70 -28.81
CA GLU A 187 -2.62 -21.85 -27.91
C GLU A 187 -3.03 -21.49 -26.49
N LEU A 188 -2.64 -20.27 -25.99
CA LEU A 188 -2.96 -19.81 -24.65
C LEU A 188 -4.48 -19.77 -24.39
N ILE A 189 -5.26 -19.23 -25.35
CA ILE A 189 -6.71 -19.05 -25.20
C ILE A 189 -7.50 -20.36 -25.09
N ARG A 190 -6.89 -21.47 -25.41
CA ARG A 190 -7.51 -22.82 -25.36
C ARG A 190 -7.61 -23.40 -23.95
N TYR A 191 -6.86 -22.82 -23.02
CA TYR A 191 -6.75 -23.38 -21.67
C TYR A 191 -7.46 -22.51 -20.64
N PRO A 192 -8.17 -23.13 -19.68
CA PRO A 192 -8.79 -22.41 -18.58
C PRO A 192 -7.73 -21.84 -17.64
N GLN A 193 -8.04 -20.69 -17.03
CA GLN A 193 -7.09 -19.92 -16.27
C GLN A 193 -7.51 -19.73 -14.82
N VAL A 194 -6.51 -19.68 -13.95
CA VAL A 194 -6.62 -19.10 -12.62
C VAL A 194 -6.36 -17.61 -12.76
N VAL A 195 -7.26 -16.79 -12.25
CA VAL A 195 -7.17 -15.34 -12.33
C VAL A 195 -7.20 -14.69 -10.95
N PHE A 196 -6.74 -13.44 -10.87
CA PHE A 196 -6.95 -12.66 -9.65
C PHE A 196 -8.43 -12.34 -9.47
N LYS A 197 -8.87 -12.25 -8.21
CA LYS A 197 -10.21 -11.77 -7.86
C LYS A 197 -10.48 -10.38 -8.42
N ASP A 198 -11.75 -10.06 -8.58
CA ASP A 198 -12.19 -8.71 -8.93
C ASP A 198 -11.62 -7.67 -7.93
N GLY A 199 -11.34 -6.47 -8.43
CA GLY A 199 -10.65 -5.40 -7.68
C GLY A 199 -9.13 -5.46 -7.73
N TYR A 200 -8.54 -6.45 -8.40
CA TYR A 200 -7.11 -6.48 -8.72
C TYR A 200 -6.87 -5.93 -10.13
N GLY A 201 -5.97 -4.96 -10.26
CA GLY A 201 -5.61 -4.38 -11.55
C GLY A 201 -5.12 -5.40 -12.57
N MET A 202 -4.51 -6.50 -12.12
CA MET A 202 -4.06 -7.61 -12.98
C MET A 202 -5.22 -8.32 -13.69
N GLN A 203 -6.34 -8.54 -13.01
CA GLN A 203 -7.51 -9.16 -13.64
C GLN A 203 -7.98 -8.32 -14.82
N ARG A 204 -8.15 -7.01 -14.61
CA ARG A 204 -8.56 -6.10 -15.70
C ARG A 204 -7.53 -6.05 -16.84
N LEU A 205 -6.24 -6.00 -16.53
CA LEU A 205 -5.20 -5.99 -17.55
C LEU A 205 -5.30 -7.22 -18.46
N ILE A 206 -5.53 -8.39 -17.89
CA ILE A 206 -5.68 -9.64 -18.63
C ILE A 206 -7.00 -9.63 -19.40
N GLN A 207 -8.11 -9.27 -18.79
CA GLN A 207 -9.42 -9.16 -19.40
C GLN A 207 -9.38 -8.22 -20.62
N ASP A 208 -8.87 -7.00 -20.45
CA ASP A 208 -8.71 -6.01 -21.53
C ASP A 208 -7.86 -6.55 -22.68
N ARG A 209 -6.83 -7.39 -22.39
CA ARG A 209 -6.00 -7.99 -23.43
C ARG A 209 -6.75 -9.05 -24.21
N PHE A 210 -7.50 -9.94 -23.54
CA PHE A 210 -8.33 -10.93 -24.20
C PHE A 210 -9.41 -10.28 -25.07
N GLU A 211 -10.08 -9.24 -24.60
CA GLU A 211 -11.07 -8.49 -25.37
C GLU A 211 -10.48 -7.86 -26.63
N ARG A 212 -9.29 -7.26 -26.56
CA ARG A 212 -8.57 -6.73 -27.74
C ARG A 212 -8.17 -7.80 -28.75
N MET A 213 -8.01 -9.02 -28.29
CA MET A 213 -7.69 -10.18 -29.15
C MET A 213 -8.95 -10.88 -29.66
N GLU A 214 -10.15 -10.31 -29.39
CA GLU A 214 -11.46 -10.91 -29.72
C GLU A 214 -11.59 -12.35 -29.15
N ALA A 215 -10.93 -12.64 -28.03
CA ALA A 215 -10.92 -13.94 -27.37
C ALA A 215 -11.65 -13.87 -26.03
N THR A 216 -12.23 -15.00 -25.62
CA THR A 216 -12.91 -15.13 -24.34
C THR A 216 -11.93 -15.67 -23.29
N LEU A 217 -11.76 -14.94 -22.18
CA LEU A 217 -11.01 -15.41 -21.03
C LEU A 217 -11.79 -16.51 -20.28
N GLN A 218 -11.28 -17.72 -20.29
CA GLN A 218 -11.86 -18.84 -19.55
C GLN A 218 -11.39 -18.80 -18.08
N ALA A 219 -11.94 -17.89 -17.27
CA ALA A 219 -11.62 -17.77 -15.85
C ALA A 219 -12.30 -18.93 -15.08
N ALA A 220 -11.56 -20.02 -14.84
CA ALA A 220 -12.07 -21.19 -14.13
C ALA A 220 -12.03 -21.04 -12.60
N LEU A 221 -11.11 -20.25 -12.09
CA LEU A 221 -10.92 -20.05 -10.65
C LEU A 221 -10.37 -18.65 -10.36
N GLU A 222 -10.92 -18.00 -9.33
CA GLU A 222 -10.44 -16.72 -8.83
C GLU A 222 -9.75 -16.88 -7.48
N VAL A 223 -8.50 -16.41 -7.36
CA VAL A 223 -7.70 -16.43 -6.14
C VAL A 223 -7.04 -15.08 -5.88
N ASN A 224 -6.52 -14.86 -4.67
CA ASN A 224 -5.90 -13.60 -4.28
C ASN A 224 -4.50 -13.75 -3.67
N THR A 225 -3.95 -14.97 -3.56
CA THR A 225 -2.60 -15.20 -3.04
C THR A 225 -1.74 -15.93 -4.06
N LEU A 226 -0.45 -15.63 -4.11
CA LEU A 226 0.49 -16.27 -5.04
C LEU A 226 0.68 -17.75 -4.75
N ASP A 227 0.57 -18.15 -3.46
CA ASP A 227 0.61 -19.55 -3.05
C ASP A 227 -0.55 -20.35 -3.64
N ALA A 228 -1.76 -19.79 -3.63
CA ALA A 228 -2.92 -20.42 -4.23
C ALA A 228 -2.75 -20.58 -5.75
N PHE A 229 -2.21 -19.58 -6.46
CA PHE A 229 -1.85 -19.70 -7.87
C PHE A 229 -0.90 -20.86 -8.12
N ARG A 230 0.22 -20.93 -7.39
CA ARG A 230 1.21 -22.02 -7.54
C ARG A 230 0.59 -23.38 -7.23
N GLY A 231 -0.16 -23.47 -6.14
CA GLY A 231 -0.80 -24.70 -5.70
C GLY A 231 -1.78 -25.28 -6.72
N VAL A 232 -2.63 -24.42 -7.29
CA VAL A 232 -3.65 -24.81 -8.27
C VAL A 232 -3.01 -25.16 -9.62
N VAL A 233 -2.12 -24.31 -10.13
CA VAL A 233 -1.45 -24.55 -11.42
C VAL A 233 -0.61 -25.83 -11.42
N ARG A 234 -0.02 -26.19 -10.26
CA ARG A 234 0.74 -27.45 -10.10
C ARG A 234 -0.10 -28.70 -10.38
N GLN A 235 -1.43 -28.62 -10.25
CA GLN A 235 -2.31 -29.77 -10.52
C GLN A 235 -2.38 -30.13 -12.02
N GLY A 236 -1.95 -29.24 -12.92
CA GLY A 236 -1.71 -29.56 -14.34
C GLY A 236 -2.80 -29.16 -15.32
N GLU A 237 -3.99 -28.75 -14.86
CA GLU A 237 -5.12 -28.43 -15.75
C GLU A 237 -5.25 -26.92 -16.05
N LEU A 238 -4.90 -26.07 -15.09
CA LEU A 238 -5.07 -24.63 -15.18
C LEU A 238 -3.73 -23.93 -15.38
N ILE A 239 -3.79 -22.81 -16.07
CA ILE A 239 -2.64 -21.91 -16.27
C ILE A 239 -2.91 -20.56 -15.61
N ALA A 240 -1.87 -19.73 -15.45
CA ALA A 240 -2.04 -18.37 -14.95
C ALA A 240 -1.14 -17.40 -15.70
N LEU A 241 -1.65 -16.17 -15.90
CA LEU A 241 -0.88 -15.04 -16.39
C LEU A 241 -0.46 -14.18 -15.20
N LEU A 242 0.83 -14.17 -14.89
CA LEU A 242 1.37 -13.51 -13.72
C LEU A 242 2.54 -12.59 -14.08
N PRO A 243 2.74 -11.48 -13.35
CA PRO A 243 3.89 -10.63 -13.55
C PRO A 243 5.17 -11.33 -13.08
N GLN A 244 6.28 -10.98 -13.70
CA GLN A 244 7.59 -11.58 -13.44
C GLN A 244 7.95 -11.58 -11.95
N SER A 245 7.62 -10.50 -11.22
CA SER A 245 7.86 -10.41 -9.76
C SER A 245 7.05 -11.41 -8.92
N ALA A 246 5.93 -11.91 -9.43
CA ALA A 246 5.11 -12.92 -8.76
C ALA A 246 5.64 -14.35 -9.00
N LEU A 247 6.57 -14.52 -9.92
CA LEU A 247 7.07 -15.82 -10.37
C LEU A 247 8.44 -16.21 -9.78
N VAL A 248 9.03 -15.35 -8.94
CA VAL A 248 10.38 -15.57 -8.37
C VAL A 248 10.50 -16.93 -7.70
N GLU A 249 9.56 -17.27 -6.82
CA GLU A 249 9.55 -18.56 -6.14
C GLU A 249 9.16 -19.73 -7.06
N ALA A 250 8.26 -19.49 -8.03
CA ALA A 250 7.86 -20.52 -8.99
C ALA A 250 9.03 -20.96 -9.89
N ARG A 251 10.04 -20.08 -10.11
CA ARG A 251 11.26 -20.44 -10.86
C ARG A 251 12.13 -21.49 -10.17
N LEU A 252 12.00 -21.60 -8.85
CA LEU A 252 12.74 -22.56 -8.04
C LEU A 252 12.01 -23.91 -7.88
N ASP A 253 10.76 -23.99 -8.35
CA ASP A 253 9.93 -25.19 -8.22
C ASP A 253 9.98 -26.01 -9.52
N PRO A 254 10.60 -27.22 -9.50
CA PRO A 254 10.74 -28.06 -10.68
C PRO A 254 9.41 -28.65 -11.19
N THR A 255 8.33 -28.55 -10.41
CA THR A 255 7.00 -29.00 -10.82
C THR A 255 6.23 -27.95 -11.62
N LEU A 256 6.77 -26.72 -11.72
CA LEU A 256 6.20 -25.61 -12.43
C LEU A 256 7.08 -25.20 -13.62
N ALA A 257 6.47 -24.64 -14.64
CA ALA A 257 7.16 -24.06 -15.78
C ALA A 257 6.67 -22.64 -16.03
N ILE A 258 7.60 -21.76 -16.41
CA ILE A 258 7.30 -20.38 -16.76
C ILE A 258 7.64 -20.19 -18.23
N ARG A 259 6.73 -19.58 -18.97
CA ARG A 259 6.88 -19.33 -20.40
C ARG A 259 6.52 -17.91 -20.76
N SER A 260 7.19 -17.39 -21.76
CA SER A 260 6.89 -16.06 -22.31
C SER A 260 5.79 -16.13 -23.34
N LEU A 261 5.03 -15.04 -23.48
CA LEU A 261 4.06 -14.87 -24.55
C LEU A 261 4.74 -14.46 -25.85
N ALA A 262 4.35 -15.06 -26.94
CA ALA A 262 4.78 -14.63 -28.27
C ALA A 262 4.25 -13.21 -28.59
N SER A 263 5.11 -12.35 -29.11
CA SER A 263 4.70 -11.04 -29.63
C SER A 263 3.88 -11.24 -30.89
N ASN A 264 2.64 -10.76 -30.94
CA ASN A 264 1.80 -10.85 -32.12
C ASN A 264 2.21 -9.78 -33.13
N ASN A 265 3.12 -10.11 -34.06
CA ASN A 265 3.45 -9.29 -35.21
C ASN A 265 2.52 -9.55 -36.43
N THR A 266 1.47 -10.38 -36.29
CA THR A 266 0.71 -10.93 -37.44
C THR A 266 -0.60 -10.22 -37.76
N SER A 267 -1.09 -9.31 -36.96
CA SER A 267 -2.24 -8.47 -37.36
C SER A 267 -1.79 -7.01 -37.37
N GLY A 268 -1.88 -6.34 -38.51
CA GLY A 268 -1.47 -4.96 -38.81
C GLY A 268 -2.03 -3.84 -37.91
N LEU A 269 -2.38 -4.17 -36.67
CA LEU A 269 -2.62 -3.25 -35.57
C LEU A 269 -1.28 -3.02 -34.90
N ALA A 270 -0.88 -1.77 -34.75
CA ALA A 270 0.40 -1.25 -34.27
C ALA A 270 0.73 -1.59 -32.80
N ASP A 271 0.15 -2.64 -32.20
CA ASP A 271 0.33 -3.02 -30.80
C ASP A 271 0.97 -4.42 -30.65
N GLY A 272 2.14 -4.59 -31.31
CA GLY A 272 3.05 -5.72 -31.11
C GLY A 272 3.73 -5.71 -29.74
N SER A 273 3.22 -4.93 -28.77
CA SER A 273 3.79 -4.82 -27.44
C SER A 273 3.55 -6.08 -26.62
N SER A 274 4.60 -6.60 -26.05
CA SER A 274 4.53 -7.65 -25.02
C SER A 274 3.56 -7.20 -23.90
N LEU A 275 2.79 -8.12 -23.34
CA LEU A 275 1.89 -7.82 -22.22
C LEU A 275 2.73 -7.43 -21.02
N THR A 276 2.65 -6.17 -20.62
CA THR A 276 3.43 -5.60 -19.52
C THR A 276 2.52 -4.89 -18.53
N ARG A 277 2.96 -4.80 -17.29
CA ARG A 277 2.36 -3.88 -16.31
C ARG A 277 3.38 -2.86 -15.83
N ARG A 278 2.91 -1.66 -15.52
CA ARG A 278 3.71 -0.60 -14.90
C ARG A 278 3.44 -0.55 -13.41
N VAL A 279 4.48 -0.54 -12.61
CA VAL A 279 4.40 -0.37 -11.16
C VAL A 279 4.79 1.05 -10.80
N VAL A 280 3.98 1.66 -9.95
CA VAL A 280 4.15 3.03 -9.49
C VAL A 280 4.06 3.09 -7.97
N MET A 281 4.72 4.08 -7.40
CA MET A 281 4.60 4.47 -6.00
C MET A 281 3.82 5.76 -5.91
N VAL A 282 2.91 5.85 -4.94
CA VAL A 282 1.93 6.94 -4.81
C VAL A 282 1.83 7.40 -3.37
N THR A 283 1.85 8.70 -3.17
CA THR A 283 1.55 9.37 -1.89
C THR A 283 1.02 10.78 -2.16
N THR A 284 0.85 11.60 -1.12
CA THR A 284 0.47 13.00 -1.26
C THR A 284 1.64 13.94 -0.98
N GLN A 285 1.58 15.19 -1.48
CA GLN A 285 2.67 16.17 -1.32
C GLN A 285 2.97 16.51 0.14
N ASP A 286 1.93 16.62 0.97
CA ASP A 286 2.04 16.89 2.40
C ASP A 286 2.76 15.75 3.13
N ARG A 287 2.42 14.49 2.82
CA ARG A 287 3.08 13.33 3.40
C ARG A 287 4.56 13.23 3.06
N LEU A 288 4.97 13.64 1.87
CA LEU A 288 6.38 13.69 1.49
C LEU A 288 7.21 14.74 2.27
N GLN A 289 6.56 15.65 3.01
CA GLN A 289 7.26 16.56 3.93
C GLN A 289 7.65 15.87 5.24
N ILE A 290 7.04 14.72 5.56
CA ILE A 290 7.27 13.96 6.78
C ILE A 290 8.55 13.13 6.61
N PRO A 291 9.60 13.33 7.44
CA PRO A 291 10.92 12.75 7.22
C PRO A 291 10.93 11.22 7.05
N PRO A 292 10.26 10.38 7.88
CA PRO A 292 10.24 8.94 7.68
C PRO A 292 9.59 8.53 6.35
N ILE A 293 8.49 9.18 5.93
CA ILE A 293 7.81 8.89 4.67
C ILE A 293 8.72 9.24 3.49
N LYS A 294 9.34 10.42 3.52
CA LYS A 294 10.29 10.87 2.50
C LYS A 294 11.47 9.92 2.37
N HIS A 295 12.02 9.48 3.50
CA HIS A 295 13.14 8.53 3.50
C HIS A 295 12.73 7.18 2.92
N PHE A 296 11.58 6.64 3.33
CA PHE A 296 11.05 5.39 2.75
C PHE A 296 10.83 5.51 1.24
N TRP A 297 10.25 6.64 0.80
CA TRP A 297 10.08 6.95 -0.62
C TRP A 297 11.41 6.87 -1.38
N GLN A 298 12.47 7.50 -0.86
CA GLN A 298 13.80 7.46 -1.47
C GLN A 298 14.39 6.05 -1.51
N LEU A 299 14.28 5.30 -0.40
CA LEU A 299 14.74 3.92 -0.36
C LEU A 299 14.08 3.04 -1.42
N VAL A 300 12.76 3.13 -1.57
CA VAL A 300 12.00 2.39 -2.60
C VAL A 300 12.47 2.78 -4.01
N ARG A 301 12.53 4.08 -4.28
CA ARG A 301 12.92 4.64 -5.58
C ARG A 301 14.33 4.21 -6.01
N GLU A 302 15.28 4.14 -5.08
CA GLU A 302 16.64 3.77 -5.36
C GLU A 302 16.86 2.26 -5.46
N ASN A 303 16.23 1.48 -4.57
CA ASN A 303 16.58 0.05 -4.44
C ASN A 303 15.74 -0.87 -5.32
N ILE A 304 14.45 -0.61 -5.52
CA ILE A 304 13.60 -1.55 -6.28
C ILE A 304 14.00 -1.65 -7.75
N PRO A 305 14.23 -0.55 -8.50
CA PRO A 305 14.67 -0.64 -9.89
C PRO A 305 15.98 -1.38 -10.07
N LEU A 306 16.94 -1.20 -9.14
CA LEU A 306 18.24 -1.90 -9.15
C LEU A 306 18.08 -3.40 -8.97
N GLN A 307 17.28 -3.84 -7.99
CA GLN A 307 17.01 -5.27 -7.76
C GLN A 307 16.39 -5.94 -8.99
N ILE A 308 15.51 -5.24 -9.69
CA ILE A 308 14.88 -5.75 -10.91
C ILE A 308 15.88 -5.85 -12.05
N GLN A 309 16.78 -4.89 -12.18
CA GLN A 309 17.82 -4.91 -13.18
C GLN A 309 18.81 -6.05 -12.94
N ASP A 310 19.18 -6.31 -11.70
CA ASP A 310 20.05 -7.42 -11.31
C ASP A 310 19.42 -8.77 -11.63
N LEU A 311 18.13 -8.94 -11.35
CA LEU A 311 17.38 -10.17 -11.69
C LEU A 311 17.27 -10.36 -13.21
N ARG A 312 17.06 -9.32 -14.00
CA ARG A 312 17.06 -9.39 -15.47
C ARG A 312 18.45 -9.82 -16.00
N ASN A 313 19.50 -9.24 -15.46
CA ASN A 313 20.88 -9.57 -15.82
C ASN A 313 21.25 -11.00 -15.46
N TRP A 314 20.82 -11.47 -14.28
CA TRP A 314 21.00 -12.86 -13.83
C TRP A 314 20.25 -13.84 -14.75
N HIS A 315 19.01 -13.54 -15.09
CA HIS A 315 18.15 -14.33 -15.99
C HIS A 315 18.81 -14.49 -17.38
N ASN A 316 19.24 -13.36 -17.97
CA ASN A 316 19.92 -13.36 -19.27
C ASN A 316 21.22 -14.19 -19.28
N ARG A 317 21.97 -14.22 -18.15
CA ARG A 317 23.18 -15.04 -18.04
C ARG A 317 22.87 -16.54 -18.04
N ILE A 318 21.85 -16.97 -17.29
CA ILE A 318 21.48 -18.40 -17.23
C ILE A 318 21.00 -18.91 -18.58
N TYR A 319 20.20 -18.15 -19.29
CA TYR A 319 19.74 -18.55 -20.63
C TYR A 319 20.85 -18.51 -21.69
N ALA A 320 21.81 -17.59 -21.56
CA ALA A 320 22.98 -17.55 -22.44
C ALA A 320 23.95 -18.73 -22.22
N THR A 321 24.06 -19.25 -21.01
CA THR A 321 24.92 -20.41 -20.69
C THR A 321 24.24 -21.75 -20.99
N GLY A 322 22.91 -21.85 -20.88
CA GLY A 322 22.15 -23.08 -21.19
C GLY A 322 22.15 -23.47 -22.68
N THR A 323 22.37 -22.52 -23.58
CA THR A 323 22.51 -22.79 -25.03
C THR A 323 23.89 -23.31 -25.41
N SER A 324 24.93 -23.14 -24.58
CA SER A 324 26.28 -23.61 -24.86
C SER A 324 26.60 -25.02 -24.33
N GLU A 325 25.93 -25.49 -23.28
CA GLU A 325 26.15 -26.85 -22.75
C GLU A 325 25.38 -27.95 -23.51
N GLY A 326 24.23 -27.63 -24.13
CA GLY A 326 23.50 -28.55 -24.99
C GLY A 326 24.19 -28.88 -26.31
N ALA A 327 25.12 -28.04 -26.77
CA ALA A 327 25.84 -28.23 -28.04
C ALA A 327 27.14 -29.03 -27.91
N MET A 328 27.62 -29.32 -26.70
CA MET A 328 28.91 -29.99 -26.49
C MET A 328 28.81 -31.52 -26.18
N GLN A 329 27.62 -32.06 -25.99
CA GLN A 329 27.45 -33.51 -25.71
C GLN A 329 27.07 -34.38 -26.91
N SER A 330 26.96 -33.81 -28.14
CA SER A 330 26.66 -34.58 -29.34
C SER A 330 27.86 -34.90 -30.23
N ARG A 331 29.10 -34.77 -29.76
CA ARG A 331 30.30 -35.21 -30.49
C ARG A 331 31.20 -36.04 -29.57
N LYS A 332 31.03 -37.36 -29.58
CA LYS A 332 32.08 -38.41 -29.57
C LYS A 332 31.48 -39.74 -29.15
N VAL A 333 31.13 -40.54 -30.15
CA VAL A 333 31.24 -42.01 -30.09
C VAL A 333 32.30 -42.35 -31.13
N PRO A 334 33.46 -42.87 -30.77
CA PRO A 334 34.35 -43.55 -31.70
C PRO A 334 33.91 -45.00 -31.81
N ASN A 335 33.71 -45.44 -33.08
CA ASN A 335 33.73 -46.87 -33.42
C ASN A 335 35.06 -47.49 -33.00
N ASN A 336 34.97 -48.59 -32.28
CA ASN A 336 35.71 -49.85 -32.52
C ASN A 336 34.99 -50.98 -31.91
#